data_07e46f45e603cf19a9d409be192630d1
#
_entry.id   07e46f45e603cf19a9d409be192630d1
#
_cell.length_a   1.000
_cell.length_b   1.000
_cell.length_c   1.000
_cell.angle_alpha   90.00
_cell.angle_beta   90.00
_cell.angle_gamma   90.00
#
_symmetry.space_group_name_H-M   'P 1'
#
loop_
_entity.id
_entity.type
_entity.pdbx_description
1 polymer ?
#
loop_
_entity_poly.entity_id
_entity_poly.type
_entity_poly.pdbx_seq_one_letter_code
_entity_poly.pdbx_strand_id
1 'polypeptide(L)'
;MISFNTSTRHTFKIVVSTDSSVQMTEEQKKNYFNTGNLNDIQVDDKASWFTLRTLSIADREQAEIKAGAFTRSELGKLLWVEAPNDTRDKALWHNRLSDEEKEALAKYEKYLDRSYLEYAKASLVAINDEEVNSDILDNLSPADKSNVIYEMVIHLTRESTLSESGK
;
A
#
# COMPACT_ATOMS: atom_id res chain seq x y z
N MET A 1 -23.81 -25.07 -8.94
CA MET A 1 -24.42 -23.72 -8.90
C MET A 1 -23.35 -22.77 -8.40
N ILE A 2 -22.84 -21.87 -9.25
CA ILE A 2 -21.85 -20.89 -8.81
C ILE A 2 -22.63 -19.80 -8.08
N SER A 3 -22.46 -19.71 -6.76
CA SER A 3 -23.02 -18.64 -5.96
C SER A 3 -22.14 -17.39 -6.14
N PHE A 4 -22.64 -16.42 -6.89
CA PHE A 4 -22.07 -15.08 -6.85
C PHE A 4 -22.46 -14.43 -5.53
N ASN A 5 -21.65 -14.68 -4.50
CA ASN A 5 -21.77 -13.94 -3.28
C ASN A 5 -21.34 -12.49 -3.61
N THR A 6 -22.29 -11.58 -3.67
CA THR A 6 -22.03 -10.14 -3.56
C THR A 6 -21.62 -9.91 -2.11
N SER A 7 -20.41 -10.39 -1.76
CA SER A 7 -19.89 -10.29 -0.42
C SER A 7 -19.81 -8.81 -0.06
N THR A 8 -20.50 -8.46 1.00
CA THR A 8 -20.25 -7.24 1.77
C THR A 8 -18.74 -7.13 1.90
N ARG A 9 -18.15 -6.10 1.28
CA ARG A 9 -16.71 -5.87 1.33
C ARG A 9 -16.28 -5.84 2.78
N HIS A 10 -15.34 -6.70 3.14
CA HIS A 10 -14.82 -6.74 4.49
C HIS A 10 -14.15 -5.42 4.83
N THR A 11 -14.52 -4.84 5.98
CA THR A 11 -13.86 -3.66 6.53
C THR A 11 -13.00 -4.06 7.72
N PHE A 12 -11.86 -3.40 7.86
CA PHE A 12 -10.93 -3.62 8.95
C PHE A 12 -10.29 -2.30 9.37
N LYS A 13 -9.78 -2.23 10.60
CA LYS A 13 -9.13 -1.04 11.14
C LYS A 13 -7.62 -1.24 11.24
N ILE A 14 -6.88 -0.19 10.95
CA ILE A 14 -5.43 -0.13 11.14
C ILE A 14 -5.04 1.13 11.88
N VAL A 15 -3.88 1.10 12.51
CA VAL A 15 -3.12 2.28 12.95
C VAL A 15 -1.81 2.32 12.18
N VAL A 16 -1.28 3.51 11.94
CA VAL A 16 0.00 3.65 11.25
C VAL A 16 1.14 3.58 12.25
N SER A 17 2.13 2.73 11.98
CA SER A 17 3.24 2.47 12.91
C SER A 17 4.13 3.68 13.17
N THR A 18 4.07 4.69 12.30
CA THR A 18 4.80 5.96 12.42
C THR A 18 4.01 7.05 13.15
N ASP A 19 2.76 6.79 13.54
CA ASP A 19 2.00 7.70 14.40
C ASP A 19 2.69 7.79 15.76
N SER A 20 2.95 9.01 16.24
CA SER A 20 3.61 9.26 17.53
C SER A 20 2.84 8.71 18.74
N SER A 21 1.56 8.44 18.55
CA SER A 21 0.66 7.83 19.55
C SER A 21 0.70 6.29 19.54
N VAL A 22 1.57 5.69 18.72
CA VAL A 22 1.73 4.24 18.58
C VAL A 22 3.17 3.87 18.95
N GLN A 23 3.33 2.96 19.92
CA GLN A 23 4.66 2.49 20.31
C GLN A 23 4.82 1.02 19.96
N MET A 24 5.72 0.75 19.02
CA MET A 24 6.06 -0.58 18.54
C MET A 24 7.56 -0.79 18.53
N THR A 25 8.01 -1.98 18.95
CA THR A 25 9.34 -2.47 18.62
C THR A 25 9.40 -2.92 17.14
N GLU A 26 10.58 -3.07 16.58
CA GLU A 26 10.74 -3.57 15.20
C GLU A 26 10.13 -4.97 15.02
N GLU A 27 10.21 -5.83 16.03
CA GLU A 27 9.61 -7.16 16.02
C GLU A 27 8.07 -7.08 16.03
N GLN A 28 7.50 -6.23 16.89
CA GLN A 28 6.06 -5.99 16.93
C GLN A 28 5.55 -5.39 15.62
N LYS A 29 6.28 -4.45 15.02
CA LYS A 29 5.95 -3.87 13.73
C LYS A 29 5.92 -4.92 12.63
N LYS A 30 6.93 -5.77 12.57
CA LYS A 30 6.97 -6.88 11.61
C LYS A 30 5.81 -7.86 11.81
N ASN A 31 5.50 -8.21 13.06
CA ASN A 31 4.36 -9.07 13.37
C ASN A 31 3.03 -8.41 12.98
N TYR A 32 2.87 -7.12 13.28
CA TYR A 32 1.68 -6.36 12.92
C TYR A 32 1.44 -6.31 11.42
N PHE A 33 2.47 -6.06 10.61
CA PHE A 33 2.34 -6.08 9.16
C PHE A 33 1.96 -7.45 8.61
N ASN A 34 2.48 -8.53 9.21
CA ASN A 34 2.17 -9.88 8.78
C ASN A 34 0.80 -10.38 9.21
N THR A 35 0.34 -10.01 10.42
CA THR A 35 -0.85 -10.61 11.05
C THR A 35 -2.00 -9.62 11.26
N GLY A 36 -1.73 -8.32 11.29
CA GLY A 36 -2.69 -7.29 11.72
C GLY A 36 -2.95 -7.25 13.22
N ASN A 37 -2.22 -8.03 14.00
CA ASN A 37 -2.46 -8.16 15.43
C ASN A 37 -1.81 -7.02 16.22
N LEU A 38 -2.61 -6.33 17.03
CA LEU A 38 -2.22 -5.20 17.88
C LEU A 38 -2.12 -5.58 19.37
N ASN A 39 -2.27 -6.86 19.73
CA ASN A 39 -2.44 -7.26 21.13
C ASN A 39 -1.32 -6.82 22.09
N ASP A 40 -0.08 -6.72 21.61
CA ASP A 40 1.08 -6.35 22.44
C ASP A 40 1.59 -4.94 22.11
N ILE A 41 0.80 -4.14 21.41
CA ILE A 41 1.18 -2.82 20.93
C ILE A 41 0.48 -1.76 21.79
N GLN A 42 1.24 -0.78 22.26
CA GLN A 42 0.67 0.35 22.98
C GLN A 42 0.15 1.38 21.98
N VAL A 43 -1.16 1.58 21.98
CA VAL A 43 -1.84 2.57 21.16
C VAL A 43 -2.53 3.56 22.08
N ASP A 44 -2.14 4.82 22.02
CA ASP A 44 -2.75 5.91 22.79
C ASP A 44 -4.13 6.26 22.18
N ASP A 45 -5.03 6.80 23.01
CA ASP A 45 -6.37 7.26 22.57
C ASP A 45 -6.33 8.36 21.49
N LYS A 46 -5.18 8.99 21.29
CA LYS A 46 -4.95 10.02 20.27
C LYS A 46 -4.53 9.44 18.91
N ALA A 47 -4.26 8.14 18.84
CA ALA A 47 -3.83 7.51 17.61
C ALA A 47 -4.88 7.65 16.49
N SER A 48 -4.41 7.84 15.26
CA SER A 48 -5.26 7.91 14.10
C SER A 48 -5.62 6.49 13.63
N TRP A 49 -6.90 6.15 13.72
CA TRP A 49 -7.45 4.88 13.26
C TRP A 49 -8.04 5.03 11.86
N PHE A 50 -7.53 4.24 10.93
CA PHE A 50 -8.03 4.21 9.55
C PHE A 50 -8.91 2.96 9.37
N THR A 51 -10.16 3.17 8.97
CA THR A 51 -11.06 2.09 8.57
C THR A 51 -10.95 1.91 7.06
N LEU A 52 -10.50 0.74 6.64
CA LEU A 52 -10.31 0.36 5.25
C LEU A 52 -11.31 -0.73 4.86
N ARG A 53 -11.63 -0.79 3.56
CA ARG A 53 -12.37 -1.91 2.94
C ARG A 53 -11.47 -2.66 1.98
N THR A 54 -11.66 -3.97 1.86
CA THR A 54 -10.99 -4.76 0.83
C THR A 54 -11.41 -4.30 -0.57
N LEU A 55 -10.47 -4.37 -1.51
CA LEU A 55 -10.70 -3.96 -2.90
C LEU A 55 -11.12 -5.15 -3.76
N SER A 56 -12.16 -4.97 -4.56
CA SER A 56 -12.49 -5.90 -5.64
C SER A 56 -11.48 -5.79 -6.79
N ILE A 57 -11.49 -6.75 -7.71
CA ILE A 57 -10.70 -6.69 -8.94
C ILE A 57 -11.03 -5.40 -9.72
N ALA A 58 -12.30 -5.05 -9.85
CA ALA A 58 -12.72 -3.83 -10.54
C ALA A 58 -12.22 -2.54 -9.86
N ASP A 59 -12.18 -2.50 -8.51
CA ASP A 59 -11.61 -1.34 -7.80
C ASP A 59 -10.11 -1.19 -8.08
N ARG A 60 -9.37 -2.32 -8.12
CA ARG A 60 -7.93 -2.31 -8.42
C ARG A 60 -7.67 -1.86 -9.86
N GLU A 61 -8.40 -2.39 -10.82
CA GLU A 61 -8.30 -1.98 -12.22
C GLU A 61 -8.58 -0.48 -12.41
N GLN A 62 -9.59 0.05 -11.73
CA GLN A 62 -9.90 1.48 -11.76
C GLN A 62 -8.79 2.34 -11.11
N ALA A 63 -8.22 1.88 -10.02
CA ALA A 63 -7.10 2.54 -9.37
C ALA A 63 -5.85 2.56 -10.27
N GLU A 64 -5.53 1.45 -10.94
CA GLU A 64 -4.41 1.34 -11.89
C GLU A 64 -4.61 2.24 -13.11
N ILE A 65 -5.83 2.34 -13.64
CA ILE A 65 -6.17 3.25 -14.74
C ILE A 65 -5.94 4.70 -14.32
N LYS A 66 -6.36 5.09 -13.11
CA LYS A 66 -6.14 6.44 -12.57
C LYS A 66 -4.66 6.75 -12.30
N ALA A 67 -3.89 5.75 -11.90
CA ALA A 67 -2.46 5.87 -11.68
C ALA A 67 -1.67 6.11 -12.98
N GLY A 68 -2.27 5.76 -14.13
CA GLY A 68 -1.65 5.84 -15.44
C GLY A 68 -1.07 4.49 -15.87
N ALA A 69 -1.42 4.06 -17.08
CA ALA A 69 -0.99 2.78 -17.61
C ALA A 69 0.52 2.73 -17.87
N PHE A 70 1.16 1.66 -17.44
CA PHE A 70 2.53 1.33 -17.83
C PHE A 70 2.50 0.45 -19.09
N THR A 71 3.26 0.80 -20.12
CA THR A 71 3.25 0.01 -21.35
C THR A 71 3.98 -1.31 -21.19
N ARG A 72 3.55 -2.36 -21.93
CA ARG A 72 4.25 -3.65 -21.94
C ARG A 72 5.72 -3.53 -22.36
N SER A 73 6.04 -2.57 -23.22
CA SER A 73 7.42 -2.31 -23.67
C SER A 73 8.28 -1.77 -22.55
N GLU A 74 7.74 -0.84 -21.75
CA GLU A 74 8.41 -0.27 -20.57
C GLU A 74 8.60 -1.32 -19.48
N LEU A 75 7.57 -2.15 -19.20
CA LEU A 75 7.68 -3.29 -18.30
C LEU A 75 8.71 -4.32 -18.78
N GLY A 76 8.78 -4.58 -20.08
CA GLY A 76 9.76 -5.51 -20.65
C GLY A 76 11.20 -5.07 -20.40
N LYS A 77 11.49 -3.78 -20.50
CA LYS A 77 12.82 -3.21 -20.16
C LYS A 77 13.15 -3.39 -18.67
N LEU A 78 12.16 -3.31 -17.78
CA LEU A 78 12.33 -3.43 -16.33
C LEU A 78 12.47 -4.88 -15.85
N LEU A 79 11.84 -5.84 -16.51
CA LEU A 79 11.90 -7.25 -16.13
C LEU A 79 13.32 -7.85 -16.20
N TRP A 80 14.22 -7.22 -16.94
CA TRP A 80 15.63 -7.61 -17.03
C TRP A 80 16.53 -6.87 -16.03
N VAL A 81 15.96 -5.99 -15.22
CA VAL A 81 16.70 -5.16 -14.27
C VAL A 81 16.36 -5.63 -12.86
N GLU A 82 17.07 -6.64 -12.38
CA GLU A 82 16.94 -7.12 -11.00
C GLU A 82 17.58 -6.10 -10.03
N ALA A 83 16.76 -5.39 -9.26
CA ALA A 83 17.26 -4.53 -8.20
C ALA A 83 17.74 -5.38 -7.02
N PRO A 84 19.00 -5.21 -6.55
CA PRO A 84 19.49 -5.88 -5.36
C PRO A 84 18.69 -5.47 -4.11
N ASN A 85 18.60 -6.36 -3.13
CA ASN A 85 17.93 -6.08 -1.85
C ASN A 85 18.77 -5.18 -0.93
N ASP A 86 20.11 -5.24 -1.04
CA ASP A 86 21.03 -4.44 -0.22
C ASP A 86 21.15 -3.00 -0.75
N THR A 87 21.10 -2.01 0.16
CA THR A 87 21.14 -0.58 -0.19
C THR A 87 22.46 -0.17 -0.87
N ARG A 88 23.57 -0.80 -0.48
CA ARG A 88 24.89 -0.52 -1.06
C ARG A 88 24.97 -1.06 -2.49
N ASP A 89 24.44 -2.27 -2.68
CA ASP A 89 24.39 -2.91 -3.99
C ASP A 89 23.40 -2.22 -4.91
N LYS A 90 22.32 -1.62 -4.39
CA LYS A 90 21.37 -0.78 -5.16
C LYS A 90 22.07 0.42 -5.77
N ALA A 91 22.92 1.12 -5.02
CA ALA A 91 23.64 2.29 -5.54
C ALA A 91 24.60 1.90 -6.68
N LEU A 92 25.34 0.80 -6.50
CA LEU A 92 26.25 0.26 -7.52
C LEU A 92 25.49 -0.22 -8.75
N TRP A 93 24.34 -0.88 -8.55
CA TRP A 93 23.47 -1.35 -9.61
C TRP A 93 22.89 -0.16 -10.40
N HIS A 94 22.34 0.85 -9.73
CA HIS A 94 21.78 2.03 -10.37
C HIS A 94 22.82 2.76 -11.24
N ASN A 95 24.08 2.81 -10.81
CA ASN A 95 25.15 3.42 -11.59
C ASN A 95 25.51 2.64 -12.88
N ARG A 96 25.15 1.36 -12.96
CA ARG A 96 25.38 0.50 -14.15
C ARG A 96 24.25 0.57 -15.17
N LEU A 97 23.09 1.14 -14.79
CA LEU A 97 21.96 1.29 -15.68
C LEU A 97 22.26 2.31 -16.77
N SER A 98 21.80 2.02 -17.98
CA SER A 98 21.76 3.01 -19.06
C SER A 98 20.79 4.15 -18.73
N ASP A 99 20.88 5.26 -19.42
CA ASP A 99 19.98 6.38 -19.20
C ASP A 99 18.51 6.02 -19.52
N GLU A 100 18.30 5.17 -20.54
CA GLU A 100 16.94 4.66 -20.87
C GLU A 100 16.37 3.78 -19.75
N GLU A 101 17.20 2.91 -19.14
CA GLU A 101 16.78 2.08 -18.02
C GLU A 101 16.49 2.91 -16.77
N LYS A 102 17.30 3.93 -16.47
CA LYS A 102 17.04 4.88 -15.37
C LYS A 102 15.74 5.64 -15.58
N GLU A 103 15.46 6.10 -16.79
CA GLU A 103 14.23 6.79 -17.12
C GLU A 103 13.02 5.86 -16.97
N ALA A 104 13.12 4.61 -17.45
CA ALA A 104 12.06 3.60 -17.31
C ALA A 104 11.81 3.25 -15.84
N LEU A 105 12.88 3.11 -15.04
CA LEU A 105 12.78 2.87 -13.59
C LEU A 105 12.08 4.03 -12.88
N ALA A 106 12.46 5.26 -13.15
CA ALA A 106 11.84 6.44 -12.56
C ALA A 106 10.36 6.58 -12.93
N LYS A 107 9.96 6.22 -14.15
CA LYS A 107 8.55 6.17 -14.56
C LYS A 107 7.78 5.09 -13.80
N TYR A 108 8.40 3.93 -13.60
CA TYR A 108 7.80 2.83 -12.85
C TYR A 108 7.61 3.16 -11.37
N GLU A 109 8.62 3.76 -10.73
CA GLU A 109 8.50 4.21 -9.34
C GLU A 109 7.35 5.21 -9.16
N LYS A 110 7.26 6.19 -10.05
CA LYS A 110 6.13 7.15 -10.06
C LYS A 110 4.77 6.48 -10.29
N TYR A 111 4.73 5.45 -11.12
CA TYR A 111 3.52 4.67 -11.33
C TYR A 111 3.13 3.91 -10.08
N LEU A 112 4.09 3.25 -9.40
CA LEU A 112 3.84 2.55 -8.15
C LEU A 112 3.31 3.49 -7.06
N ASP A 113 3.94 4.64 -6.86
CA ASP A 113 3.50 5.63 -5.87
C ASP A 113 2.06 6.09 -6.13
N ARG A 114 1.72 6.34 -7.40
CA ARG A 114 0.36 6.71 -7.80
C ARG A 114 -0.62 5.57 -7.59
N SER A 115 -0.25 4.35 -7.95
CA SER A 115 -1.09 3.16 -7.78
C SER A 115 -1.40 2.93 -6.30
N TYR A 116 -0.41 3.04 -5.44
CA TYR A 116 -0.58 2.90 -3.99
C TYR A 116 -1.53 3.97 -3.43
N LEU A 117 -1.38 5.22 -3.87
CA LEU A 117 -2.29 6.29 -3.49
C LEU A 117 -3.74 6.00 -3.93
N GLU A 118 -3.94 5.56 -5.16
CA GLU A 118 -5.27 5.24 -5.67
C GLU A 118 -5.88 4.01 -4.99
N TYR A 119 -5.09 2.99 -4.63
CA TYR A 119 -5.53 1.87 -3.80
C TYR A 119 -5.95 2.32 -2.40
N ALA A 120 -5.14 3.16 -1.75
CA ALA A 120 -5.46 3.72 -0.45
C ALA A 120 -6.76 4.53 -0.50
N LYS A 121 -6.92 5.41 -1.50
CA LYS A 121 -8.14 6.19 -1.73
C LYS A 121 -9.37 5.30 -1.95
N ALA A 122 -9.25 4.28 -2.78
CA ALA A 122 -10.36 3.36 -3.06
C ALA A 122 -10.78 2.53 -1.86
N SER A 123 -9.87 2.31 -0.90
CA SER A 123 -10.11 1.50 0.29
C SER A 123 -10.57 2.31 1.50
N LEU A 124 -10.16 3.58 1.63
CA LEU A 124 -10.45 4.39 2.81
C LEU A 124 -11.95 4.65 2.96
N VAL A 125 -12.47 4.34 4.15
CA VAL A 125 -13.89 4.53 4.51
C VAL A 125 -14.04 5.60 5.59
N ALA A 126 -13.22 5.52 6.65
CA ALA A 126 -13.32 6.43 7.78
C ALA A 126 -11.96 6.65 8.45
N ILE A 127 -11.83 7.76 9.16
CA ILE A 127 -10.73 8.05 10.08
C ILE A 127 -11.36 8.35 11.45
N ASN A 128 -10.90 7.66 12.50
CA ASN A 128 -11.44 7.78 13.86
C ASN A 128 -12.97 7.60 13.92
N ASP A 129 -13.49 6.65 13.11
CA ASP A 129 -14.91 6.34 12.96
C ASP A 129 -15.77 7.44 12.29
N GLU A 130 -15.15 8.52 11.81
CA GLU A 130 -15.81 9.55 11.01
C GLU A 130 -15.60 9.25 9.52
N GLU A 131 -16.69 9.19 8.76
CA GLU A 131 -16.63 9.05 7.30
C GLU A 131 -15.87 10.23 6.68
N VAL A 132 -14.92 9.92 5.80
CA VAL A 132 -14.07 10.94 5.16
C VAL A 132 -14.10 10.83 3.64
N ASN A 133 -13.90 11.97 2.99
CA ASN A 133 -13.56 11.96 1.58
C ASN A 133 -12.09 11.48 1.43
N SER A 134 -11.88 10.47 0.60
CA SER A 134 -10.56 9.88 0.36
C SER A 134 -9.52 10.89 -0.17
N ASP A 135 -9.95 12.03 -0.73
CA ASP A 135 -9.05 13.11 -1.17
C ASP A 135 -8.25 13.74 0.00
N ILE A 136 -8.65 13.47 1.25
CA ILE A 136 -7.86 13.87 2.43
C ILE A 136 -6.43 13.34 2.37
N LEU A 137 -6.20 12.19 1.74
CA LEU A 137 -4.88 11.61 1.56
C LEU A 137 -3.96 12.45 0.66
N ASP A 138 -4.52 13.30 -0.21
CA ASP A 138 -3.73 14.23 -1.03
C ASP A 138 -3.11 15.36 -0.21
N ASN A 139 -3.73 15.69 0.94
CA ASN A 139 -3.32 16.78 1.81
C ASN A 139 -2.28 16.37 2.86
N LEU A 140 -1.91 15.10 2.94
CA LEU A 140 -0.84 14.64 3.81
C LEU A 140 0.51 15.27 3.40
N SER A 141 1.38 15.52 4.39
CA SER A 141 2.76 15.91 4.08
C SER A 141 3.46 14.83 3.23
N PRO A 142 4.47 15.16 2.42
CA PRO A 142 5.15 14.15 1.60
C PRO A 142 5.70 12.97 2.42
N ALA A 143 6.20 13.22 3.63
CA ALA A 143 6.73 12.19 4.51
C ALA A 143 5.62 11.30 5.10
N ASP A 144 4.54 11.91 5.61
CA ASP A 144 3.40 11.20 6.15
C ASP A 144 2.67 10.43 5.04
N LYS A 145 2.53 11.04 3.86
CA LYS A 145 1.90 10.43 2.69
C LYS A 145 2.58 9.12 2.31
N SER A 146 3.91 9.11 2.22
CA SER A 146 4.66 7.90 1.89
C SER A 146 4.42 6.80 2.93
N ASN A 147 4.54 7.12 4.22
CA ASN A 147 4.39 6.15 5.30
C ASN A 147 2.95 5.62 5.41
N VAL A 148 1.97 6.52 5.50
CA VAL A 148 0.55 6.16 5.68
C VAL A 148 0.06 5.31 4.51
N ILE A 149 0.31 5.75 3.28
CA ILE A 149 -0.15 5.04 2.08
C ILE A 149 0.51 3.67 1.94
N TYR A 150 1.81 3.59 2.18
CA TYR A 150 2.53 2.33 2.13
C TYR A 150 1.97 1.31 3.14
N GLU A 151 1.74 1.72 4.38
CA GLU A 151 1.17 0.84 5.41
C GLU A 151 -0.27 0.42 5.09
N MET A 152 -1.10 1.35 4.59
CA MET A 152 -2.44 1.01 4.11
C MET A 152 -2.41 -0.08 3.05
N VAL A 153 -1.51 0.01 2.07
CA VAL A 153 -1.37 -0.97 0.98
C VAL A 153 -0.86 -2.32 1.49
N ILE A 154 0.08 -2.34 2.44
CA ILE A 154 0.53 -3.59 3.08
C ILE A 154 -0.66 -4.33 3.71
N HIS A 155 -1.45 -3.63 4.52
CA HIS A 155 -2.60 -4.22 5.18
C HIS A 155 -3.69 -4.65 4.20
N LEU A 156 -3.94 -3.87 3.15
CA LEU A 156 -4.87 -4.25 2.07
C LEU A 156 -4.43 -5.53 1.34
N THR A 157 -3.14 -5.67 1.07
CA THR A 157 -2.59 -6.87 0.42
C THR A 157 -2.78 -8.09 1.30
N ARG A 158 -2.47 -7.98 2.59
CA ARG A 158 -2.68 -9.05 3.57
C ARG A 158 -4.14 -9.50 3.62
N GLU A 159 -5.07 -8.56 3.82
CA GLU A 159 -6.50 -8.88 3.96
C GLU A 159 -7.09 -9.49 2.67
N SER A 160 -6.59 -9.06 1.51
CA SER A 160 -6.98 -9.65 0.23
C SER A 160 -6.52 -11.10 0.10
N THR A 161 -5.30 -11.42 0.56
CA THR A 161 -4.74 -12.78 0.51
C THR A 161 -5.50 -13.71 1.48
N LEU A 162 -5.85 -13.23 2.66
CA LEU A 162 -6.64 -13.98 3.65
C LEU A 162 -8.04 -14.29 3.12
N SER A 163 -8.67 -13.37 2.41
CA SER A 163 -10.00 -13.58 1.83
C SER A 163 -10.01 -14.59 0.67
N GLU A 164 -8.88 -14.76 -0.02
CA GLU A 164 -8.72 -15.76 -1.10
C GLU A 164 -8.41 -17.16 -0.56
N SER A 165 -7.69 -17.26 0.56
CA SER A 165 -7.32 -18.53 1.19
C SER A 165 -8.43 -19.18 2.02
N GLY A 166 -9.48 -18.45 2.30
CA GLY A 166 -10.66 -18.93 3.07
C GLY A 166 -11.77 -19.59 2.23
N LYS A 167 -11.48 -19.99 0.98
CA LYS A 167 -12.44 -20.68 0.09
C LYS A 167 -12.14 -22.16 -0.03
#